data_9f45d360c055c4515b28acd993292e9f
#
_entry.id   9f45d360c055c4515b28acd993292e9f
#
_cell.length_a   1.000
_cell.length_b   1.000
_cell.length_c   1.000
_cell.angle_alpha   90.00
_cell.angle_beta   90.00
_cell.angle_gamma   90.00
#
_symmetry.space_group_name_H-M   'P 1'
#
loop_
_entity.id
_entity.type
_entity.pdbx_description
1 polymer ?
#
loop_
_entity_poly.entity_id
_entity_poly.type
_entity_poly.pdbx_seq_one_letter_code
_entity_poly.pdbx_strand_id
1 'polypeptide(L)'
;MIAELFQKTTLKSYFASIILCFLTVLFVHYCKNNGTLSIELFPRIIVFWILFSGIIFLISFLENKNSVNTFRAIHLLSFPLLYLFFPHGKELVFIKVLIAVLIIFSKYSYSRIFNENKSYLRLFDLSFIIVLLILYNKYFSFYLIIPITVIFYQKYRDLKHLVAFLIPVISLPLILSITYKVFFYDNNFFLKFKYFINTWKIEQNFYYSENLWFISIFIAILSSILFIPRRFDKIRHQGFIYMMFWLYISIIMGFLNLQKGEGEWFLSFIPVAYFFGIFIEKIKLTKIRNIVIYLLFFIGVIFKLIENNII
;
A
#
# COMPACT_ATOMS: atom_id res chain seq x y z
N MET A 1 1.81 25.66 12.12
CA MET A 1 2.45 24.81 13.14
C MET A 1 2.59 23.36 12.69
N ILE A 2 1.57 22.44 12.77
CA ILE A 2 1.78 21.04 12.33
C ILE A 2 2.13 20.93 10.84
N ALA A 3 1.41 21.60 9.94
CA ALA A 3 1.72 21.58 8.51
C ALA A 3 3.10 22.15 8.18
N GLU A 4 3.66 23.02 9.00
CA GLU A 4 5.01 23.59 8.82
C GLU A 4 6.10 22.56 9.15
N LEU A 5 5.90 21.73 10.19
CA LEU A 5 6.80 20.62 10.50
C LEU A 5 6.95 19.64 9.33
N PHE A 6 5.88 19.50 8.52
CA PHE A 6 5.83 18.58 7.39
C PHE A 6 5.97 19.27 6.04
N GLN A 7 6.48 20.53 6.00
CA GLN A 7 6.76 21.21 4.73
C GLN A 7 7.98 20.65 4.01
N LYS A 8 8.97 20.17 4.74
CA LYS A 8 10.20 19.57 4.20
C LYS A 8 10.45 18.22 4.87
N THR A 9 11.06 17.30 4.14
CA THR A 9 11.54 16.03 4.67
C THR A 9 12.77 16.28 5.53
N THR A 10 12.56 16.55 6.79
CA THR A 10 13.60 16.75 7.80
C THR A 10 13.58 15.63 8.82
N LEU A 11 14.66 15.46 9.55
CA LEU A 11 14.71 14.48 10.63
C LEU A 11 13.60 14.71 11.65
N LYS A 12 13.26 15.99 11.89
CA LYS A 12 12.14 16.38 12.78
C LYS A 12 10.77 15.89 12.27
N SER A 13 10.51 15.97 10.95
CA SER A 13 9.25 15.50 10.37
C SER A 13 9.12 13.97 10.44
N TYR A 14 10.21 13.23 10.31
CA TYR A 14 10.21 11.78 10.52
C TYR A 14 9.92 11.40 11.97
N PHE A 15 10.61 12.01 12.93
CA PHE A 15 10.35 11.75 14.34
C PHE A 15 8.90 12.09 14.73
N ALA A 16 8.39 13.23 14.27
CA ALA A 16 7.00 13.61 14.52
C ALA A 16 6.01 12.59 13.93
N SER A 17 6.27 12.10 12.72
CA SER A 17 5.45 11.05 12.09
C SER A 17 5.48 9.74 12.89
N ILE A 18 6.66 9.29 13.31
CA ILE A 18 6.84 8.06 14.09
C ILE A 18 6.09 8.14 15.44
N ILE A 19 6.19 9.28 16.12
CA ILE A 19 5.47 9.51 17.39
C ILE A 19 3.96 9.54 17.14
N LEU A 20 3.49 10.24 16.12
CA LEU A 20 2.07 10.28 15.77
C LEU A 20 1.55 8.89 15.39
N CYS A 21 2.32 8.08 14.66
CA CYS A 21 1.98 6.70 14.37
C CYS A 21 1.86 5.85 15.64
N PHE A 22 2.77 6.04 16.60
CA PHE A 22 2.67 5.35 17.88
C PHE A 22 1.38 5.69 18.62
N LEU A 23 1.11 6.99 18.75
CA LEU A 23 -0.07 7.47 19.44
C LEU A 23 -1.38 7.01 18.77
N THR A 24 -1.45 7.06 17.44
CA THR A 24 -2.64 6.61 16.71
C THR A 24 -2.83 5.10 16.79
N VAL A 25 -1.76 4.29 16.68
CA VAL A 25 -1.83 2.84 16.84
C VAL A 25 -2.27 2.48 18.26
N LEU A 26 -1.67 3.11 19.27
CA LEU A 26 -2.02 2.87 20.66
C LEU A 26 -3.47 3.27 20.96
N PHE A 27 -3.90 4.43 20.48
CA PHE A 27 -5.27 4.91 20.64
C PHE A 27 -6.30 3.97 19.99
N VAL A 28 -6.07 3.54 18.76
CA VAL A 28 -6.98 2.61 18.08
C VAL A 28 -7.08 1.29 18.82
N HIS A 29 -5.96 0.73 19.32
CA HIS A 29 -6.00 -0.50 20.11
C HIS A 29 -6.66 -0.33 21.47
N TYR A 30 -6.50 0.84 22.11
CA TYR A 30 -7.23 1.19 23.32
C TYR A 30 -8.74 1.20 23.08
N CYS A 31 -9.19 1.89 22.03
CA CYS A 31 -10.61 1.92 21.67
C CYS A 31 -11.15 0.50 21.38
N LYS A 32 -10.43 -0.29 20.60
CA LYS A 32 -10.83 -1.63 20.21
C LYS A 32 -11.00 -2.60 21.40
N ASN A 33 -10.24 -2.40 22.46
CA ASN A 33 -10.30 -3.22 23.67
C ASN A 33 -11.19 -2.58 24.75
N ASN A 34 -12.25 -1.85 24.37
CA ASN A 34 -13.21 -1.23 25.26
C ASN A 34 -12.57 -0.38 26.36
N GLY A 35 -11.54 0.39 26.00
CA GLY A 35 -10.86 1.28 26.94
C GLY A 35 -9.85 0.60 27.86
N THR A 36 -9.50 -0.66 27.61
CA THR A 36 -8.51 -1.39 28.41
C THR A 36 -7.30 -1.78 27.57
N LEU A 37 -6.08 -1.58 28.08
CA LEU A 37 -4.84 -2.06 27.49
C LEU A 37 -4.30 -3.19 28.36
N SER A 38 -4.37 -4.42 27.86
CA SER A 38 -3.70 -5.55 28.53
C SER A 38 -2.20 -5.52 28.26
N ILE A 39 -1.40 -5.88 29.27
CA ILE A 39 0.06 -5.94 29.15
C ILE A 39 0.49 -6.90 28.03
N GLU A 40 -0.28 -7.96 27.77
CA GLU A 40 -0.01 -8.95 26.72
C GLU A 40 -0.13 -8.39 25.30
N LEU A 41 -0.92 -7.34 25.08
CA LEU A 41 -1.06 -6.69 23.78
C LEU A 41 0.07 -5.71 23.47
N PHE A 42 0.74 -5.22 24.48
CA PHE A 42 1.76 -4.18 24.34
C PHE A 42 2.93 -4.58 23.39
N PRO A 43 3.51 -5.79 23.49
CA PRO A 43 4.53 -6.25 22.56
C PRO A 43 4.04 -6.29 21.11
N ARG A 44 2.79 -6.71 20.86
CA ARG A 44 2.21 -6.76 19.52
C ARG A 44 2.03 -5.35 18.94
N ILE A 45 1.58 -4.40 19.76
CA ILE A 45 1.44 -2.99 19.38
C ILE A 45 2.79 -2.38 19.00
N ILE A 46 3.83 -2.65 19.80
CA ILE A 46 5.18 -2.14 19.51
C ILE A 46 5.72 -2.71 18.21
N VAL A 47 5.62 -4.02 18.01
CA VAL A 47 6.10 -4.65 16.76
C VAL A 47 5.35 -4.10 15.54
N PHE A 48 4.03 -3.96 15.62
CA PHE A 48 3.25 -3.37 14.54
C PHE A 48 3.65 -1.92 14.27
N TRP A 49 3.81 -1.11 15.31
CA TRP A 49 4.26 0.26 15.17
C TRP A 49 5.63 0.38 14.49
N ILE A 50 6.58 -0.47 14.87
CA ILE A 50 7.92 -0.51 14.24
C ILE A 50 7.79 -0.85 12.76
N LEU A 51 7.03 -1.89 12.41
CA LEU A 51 6.82 -2.30 11.03
C LEU A 51 6.10 -1.23 10.21
N PHE A 52 5.07 -0.60 10.78
CA PHE A 52 4.31 0.45 10.13
C PHE A 52 5.15 1.71 9.90
N SER A 53 5.94 2.11 10.90
CA SER A 53 6.91 3.20 10.77
C SER A 53 8.00 2.88 9.73
N GLY A 54 8.43 1.62 9.66
CA GLY A 54 9.37 1.13 8.65
C GLY A 54 8.83 1.26 7.22
N ILE A 55 7.56 0.97 6.99
CA ILE A 55 6.90 1.19 5.70
C ILE A 55 6.93 2.67 5.31
N ILE A 56 6.56 3.55 6.23
CA ILE A 56 6.55 5.01 6.00
C ILE A 56 7.96 5.50 5.64
N PHE A 57 8.96 5.03 6.38
CA PHE A 57 10.36 5.34 6.12
C PHE A 57 10.80 4.83 4.74
N LEU A 58 10.50 3.58 4.38
CA LEU A 58 10.83 2.99 3.10
C LEU A 58 10.24 3.77 1.93
N ILE A 59 8.94 4.12 1.99
CA ILE A 59 8.30 4.90 0.94
C ILE A 59 9.01 6.23 0.78
N SER A 60 9.22 6.94 1.88
CA SER A 60 9.86 8.27 1.84
C SER A 60 11.31 8.19 1.38
N PHE A 61 12.07 7.18 1.82
CA PHE A 61 13.46 6.97 1.40
C PHE A 61 13.56 6.71 -0.11
N LEU A 62 12.72 5.83 -0.65
CA LEU A 62 12.73 5.50 -2.06
C LEU A 62 12.26 6.68 -2.93
N GLU A 63 11.34 7.50 -2.43
CA GLU A 63 10.92 8.71 -3.13
C GLU A 63 12.00 9.78 -3.13
N ASN A 64 12.64 10.02 -1.99
CA ASN A 64 13.73 11.00 -1.90
C ASN A 64 14.95 10.59 -2.74
N LYS A 65 15.27 9.31 -2.84
CA LYS A 65 16.38 8.81 -3.68
C LYS A 65 16.12 8.98 -5.17
N ASN A 66 14.86 9.02 -5.57
CA ASN A 66 14.45 9.12 -6.98
C ASN A 66 14.03 10.52 -7.41
N SER A 67 13.87 11.47 -6.48
CA SER A 67 13.47 12.84 -6.77
C SER A 67 14.53 13.84 -6.31
N VAL A 68 15.09 14.53 -7.25
CA VAL A 68 15.89 15.73 -6.99
C VAL A 68 14.93 16.82 -6.48
N ASN A 69 15.05 17.16 -5.20
CA ASN A 69 14.49 18.36 -4.55
C ASN A 69 12.98 18.61 -4.62
N THR A 70 12.32 18.59 -3.48
CA THR A 70 11.00 19.15 -3.14
C THR A 70 9.86 18.18 -2.83
N PHE A 71 10.08 17.06 -2.19
CA PHE A 71 8.96 16.41 -1.51
C PHE A 71 8.65 17.13 -0.20
N ARG A 72 7.45 17.67 -0.12
CA ARG A 72 6.89 18.07 1.15
C ARG A 72 6.57 16.79 1.93
N ALA A 73 6.97 16.75 3.19
CA ALA A 73 6.78 15.57 4.05
C ALA A 73 5.32 15.34 4.49
N ILE A 74 4.35 15.97 3.83
CA ILE A 74 2.92 15.89 4.24
C ILE A 74 2.37 14.48 4.10
N HIS A 75 2.88 13.69 3.16
CA HIS A 75 2.53 12.29 3.07
C HIS A 75 2.90 11.51 4.34
N LEU A 76 3.98 11.89 5.06
CA LEU A 76 4.33 11.30 6.35
C LEU A 76 3.26 11.53 7.42
N LEU A 77 2.52 12.64 7.34
CA LEU A 77 1.42 12.96 8.24
C LEU A 77 0.12 12.24 7.85
N SER A 78 -0.10 12.00 6.54
CA SER A 78 -1.32 11.34 6.07
C SER A 78 -1.44 9.89 6.55
N PHE A 79 -0.32 9.20 6.77
CA PHE A 79 -0.34 7.82 7.27
C PHE A 79 -0.96 7.70 8.67
N PRO A 80 -0.46 8.41 9.72
CA PRO A 80 -1.07 8.33 11.04
C PRO A 80 -2.50 8.87 11.06
N LEU A 81 -2.81 9.91 10.28
CA LEU A 81 -4.17 10.44 10.18
C LEU A 81 -5.15 9.39 9.62
N LEU A 82 -4.83 8.80 8.48
CA LEU A 82 -5.70 7.82 7.84
C LEU A 82 -5.78 6.51 8.61
N TYR A 83 -4.83 6.22 9.49
CA TYR A 83 -4.92 5.07 10.36
C TYR A 83 -6.12 5.14 11.31
N LEU A 84 -6.56 6.34 11.68
CA LEU A 84 -7.80 6.55 12.44
C LEU A 84 -9.08 6.23 11.65
N PHE A 85 -9.06 6.45 10.33
CA PHE A 85 -10.21 6.16 9.44
C PHE A 85 -10.21 4.73 8.93
N PHE A 86 -9.10 4.02 9.07
CA PHE A 86 -8.96 2.69 8.55
C PHE A 86 -9.85 1.69 9.29
N PRO A 87 -10.62 0.82 8.60
CA PRO A 87 -11.38 -0.24 9.24
C PRO A 87 -10.41 -1.26 9.84
N HIS A 88 -10.36 -1.31 11.15
CA HIS A 88 -9.49 -2.23 11.87
C HIS A 88 -10.18 -3.54 12.12
N GLY A 89 -9.69 -4.58 11.49
CA GLY A 89 -10.04 -5.95 11.83
C GLY A 89 -9.45 -6.42 13.17
N LYS A 90 -9.79 -7.64 13.57
CA LYS A 90 -9.40 -8.18 14.90
C LYS A 90 -7.92 -8.49 15.05
N GLU A 91 -7.18 -8.70 13.96
CA GLU A 91 -5.79 -9.12 14.02
C GLU A 91 -4.82 -8.22 13.25
N LEU A 92 -3.67 -7.97 13.87
CA LEU A 92 -2.52 -7.36 13.23
C LEU A 92 -1.84 -8.41 12.35
N VAL A 93 -2.05 -8.33 11.05
CA VAL A 93 -1.52 -9.34 10.13
C VAL A 93 -0.15 -8.93 9.61
N PHE A 94 0.92 -9.44 10.23
CA PHE A 94 2.31 -9.18 9.84
C PHE A 94 2.59 -9.52 8.38
N ILE A 95 1.96 -10.55 7.85
CA ILE A 95 2.13 -10.99 6.46
C ILE A 95 1.70 -9.91 5.46
N LYS A 96 0.70 -9.10 5.80
CA LYS A 96 0.26 -7.98 4.95
C LYS A 96 1.27 -6.83 4.90
N VAL A 97 2.00 -6.64 5.99
CA VAL A 97 3.13 -5.70 6.01
C VAL A 97 4.23 -6.16 5.06
N LEU A 98 4.57 -7.44 5.07
CA LEU A 98 5.57 -8.02 4.16
C LEU A 98 5.12 -7.88 2.69
N ILE A 99 3.86 -8.15 2.40
CA ILE A 99 3.27 -7.94 1.07
C ILE A 99 3.39 -6.47 0.66
N ALA A 100 3.06 -5.54 1.54
CA ALA A 100 3.19 -4.11 1.27
C ALA A 100 4.64 -3.71 0.96
N VAL A 101 5.61 -4.26 1.67
CA VAL A 101 7.04 -4.06 1.40
C VAL A 101 7.41 -4.58 0.01
N LEU A 102 6.96 -5.77 -0.38
CA LEU A 102 7.19 -6.32 -1.72
C LEU A 102 6.59 -5.42 -2.81
N ILE A 103 5.39 -4.89 -2.61
CA ILE A 103 4.76 -3.97 -3.56
C ILE A 103 5.55 -2.65 -3.64
N ILE A 104 6.11 -2.15 -2.54
CA ILE A 104 6.97 -0.97 -2.56
C ILE A 104 8.25 -1.23 -3.36
N PHE A 105 8.87 -2.39 -3.23
CA PHE A 105 10.02 -2.77 -4.05
C PHE A 105 9.65 -2.90 -5.53
N SER A 106 8.47 -3.43 -5.85
CA SER A 106 8.00 -3.48 -7.23
C SER A 106 7.78 -2.07 -7.81
N LYS A 107 7.29 -1.10 -7.03
CA LYS A 107 7.25 0.33 -7.41
C LYS A 107 8.64 0.87 -7.75
N TYR A 108 9.63 0.55 -6.94
CA TYR A 108 10.99 0.97 -7.17
C TYR A 108 11.55 0.42 -8.50
N SER A 109 11.36 -0.87 -8.75
CA SER A 109 11.76 -1.50 -10.02
C SER A 109 11.03 -0.87 -11.21
N TYR A 110 9.71 -0.66 -11.13
CA TYR A 110 8.92 -0.01 -12.17
C TYR A 110 9.43 1.40 -12.52
N SER A 111 9.69 2.23 -11.52
CA SER A 111 10.15 3.61 -11.76
C SER A 111 11.51 3.67 -12.46
N ARG A 112 12.34 2.64 -12.29
CA ARG A 112 13.68 2.56 -12.89
C ARG A 112 13.70 1.97 -14.30
N ILE A 113 12.68 1.22 -14.72
CA ILE A 113 12.60 0.68 -16.09
C ILE A 113 12.78 1.81 -17.12
N PHE A 114 12.21 2.99 -16.87
CA PHE A 114 12.19 4.08 -17.83
C PHE A 114 13.49 4.94 -17.88
N ASN A 115 14.42 4.68 -16.96
CA ASN A 115 15.62 5.51 -16.78
C ASN A 115 16.94 4.75 -16.87
N GLU A 116 16.93 3.43 -16.81
CA GLU A 116 18.15 2.62 -16.84
C GLU A 116 18.40 2.00 -18.21
N ASN A 117 19.66 1.89 -18.61
CA ASN A 117 20.04 1.23 -19.87
C ASN A 117 19.71 -0.27 -19.89
N LYS A 118 19.60 -0.90 -18.68
CA LYS A 118 19.27 -2.32 -18.53
C LYS A 118 17.83 -2.48 -18.03
N SER A 119 16.88 -1.82 -18.69
CA SER A 119 15.45 -1.82 -18.32
C SER A 119 14.82 -3.22 -18.23
N TYR A 120 15.30 -4.17 -19.04
CA TYR A 120 14.83 -5.55 -19.02
C TYR A 120 15.13 -6.27 -17.69
N LEU A 121 16.25 -5.96 -17.01
CA LEU A 121 16.52 -6.52 -15.68
C LEU A 121 15.52 -6.00 -14.64
N ARG A 122 15.15 -4.71 -14.72
CA ARG A 122 14.16 -4.14 -13.84
C ARG A 122 12.75 -4.68 -14.09
N LEU A 123 12.45 -4.99 -15.35
CA LEU A 123 11.20 -5.67 -15.70
C LEU A 123 11.17 -7.11 -15.16
N PHE A 124 12.30 -7.80 -15.20
CA PHE A 124 12.44 -9.11 -14.55
C PHE A 124 12.18 -9.02 -13.04
N ASP A 125 12.85 -8.09 -12.32
CA ASP A 125 12.67 -7.88 -10.88
C ASP A 125 11.20 -7.59 -10.55
N LEU A 126 10.56 -6.69 -11.32
CA LEU A 126 9.15 -6.35 -11.18
C LEU A 126 8.24 -7.58 -11.33
N SER A 127 8.45 -8.34 -12.40
CA SER A 127 7.65 -9.53 -12.71
C SER A 127 7.86 -10.63 -11.67
N PHE A 128 9.11 -10.81 -11.23
CA PHE A 128 9.46 -11.78 -10.19
C PHE A 128 8.71 -11.49 -8.87
N ILE A 129 8.71 -10.24 -8.42
CA ILE A 129 7.99 -9.84 -7.20
C ILE A 129 6.48 -10.06 -7.36
N ILE A 130 5.91 -9.68 -8.51
CA ILE A 130 4.47 -9.85 -8.75
C ILE A 130 4.10 -11.34 -8.77
N VAL A 131 4.90 -12.19 -9.40
CA VAL A 131 4.63 -13.64 -9.41
C VAL A 131 4.73 -14.24 -8.01
N LEU A 132 5.69 -13.82 -7.18
CA LEU A 132 5.73 -14.22 -5.76
C LEU A 132 4.44 -13.85 -5.02
N LEU A 133 3.92 -12.65 -5.27
CA LEU A 133 2.64 -12.23 -4.70
C LEU A 133 1.46 -13.09 -5.19
N ILE A 134 1.43 -13.43 -6.47
CA ILE A 134 0.40 -14.32 -7.06
C ILE A 134 0.46 -15.71 -6.43
N LEU A 135 1.65 -16.23 -6.19
CA LEU A 135 1.82 -17.54 -5.54
C LEU A 135 1.32 -17.54 -4.08
N TYR A 136 1.39 -16.38 -3.43
CA TYR A 136 0.78 -16.21 -2.12
C TYR A 136 -0.75 -16.12 -2.19
N ASN A 137 -1.28 -15.29 -3.10
CA ASN A 137 -2.72 -15.13 -3.29
C ASN A 137 -3.03 -14.79 -4.76
N LYS A 138 -3.92 -15.59 -5.38
CA LYS A 138 -4.32 -15.47 -6.80
C LYS A 138 -4.81 -14.08 -7.21
N TYR A 139 -5.40 -13.32 -6.31
CA TYR A 139 -5.92 -11.98 -6.61
C TYR A 139 -4.82 -10.99 -6.98
N PHE A 140 -3.57 -11.24 -6.58
CA PHE A 140 -2.43 -10.46 -7.05
C PHE A 140 -2.17 -10.61 -8.55
N SER A 141 -2.85 -11.53 -9.26
CA SER A 141 -2.79 -11.61 -10.72
C SER A 141 -3.21 -10.31 -11.42
N PHE A 142 -4.06 -9.50 -10.80
CA PHE A 142 -4.38 -8.16 -11.30
C PHE A 142 -3.16 -7.24 -11.43
N TYR A 143 -2.12 -7.46 -10.61
CA TYR A 143 -0.87 -6.70 -10.71
C TYR A 143 -0.06 -7.04 -11.96
N LEU A 144 -0.33 -8.15 -12.67
CA LEU A 144 0.30 -8.46 -13.96
C LEU A 144 0.00 -7.41 -15.04
N ILE A 145 -1.05 -6.63 -14.89
CA ILE A 145 -1.34 -5.52 -15.80
C ILE A 145 -0.17 -4.52 -15.84
N ILE A 146 0.58 -4.36 -14.73
CA ILE A 146 1.68 -3.40 -14.62
C ILE A 146 2.86 -3.78 -15.55
N PRO A 147 3.49 -4.97 -15.45
CA PRO A 147 4.55 -5.33 -16.39
C PRO A 147 4.05 -5.48 -17.83
N ILE A 148 2.80 -5.90 -18.02
CA ILE A 148 2.18 -5.98 -19.34
C ILE A 148 2.11 -4.60 -19.99
N THR A 149 1.66 -3.57 -19.28
CA THR A 149 1.62 -2.18 -19.81
C THR A 149 3.01 -1.66 -20.19
N VAL A 150 4.07 -2.06 -19.46
CA VAL A 150 5.46 -1.72 -19.82
C VAL A 150 5.84 -2.33 -21.15
N ILE A 151 5.52 -3.61 -21.39
CA ILE A 151 5.85 -4.31 -22.64
C ILE A 151 5.13 -3.68 -23.83
N PHE A 152 3.87 -3.25 -23.65
CA PHE A 152 3.10 -2.60 -24.70
C PHE A 152 3.58 -1.17 -25.00
N TYR A 153 4.37 -0.57 -24.12
CA TYR A 153 4.96 0.73 -24.41
C TYR A 153 6.00 0.59 -25.54
N GLN A 154 5.88 1.38 -26.62
CA GLN A 154 6.62 1.20 -27.88
C GLN A 154 8.13 1.00 -27.72
N LYS A 155 8.75 1.68 -26.75
CA LYS A 155 10.18 1.60 -26.48
C LYS A 155 10.65 0.23 -25.96
N TYR A 156 9.73 -0.59 -25.43
CA TYR A 156 10.05 -1.84 -24.72
C TYR A 156 9.45 -3.08 -25.41
N ARG A 157 9.09 -2.98 -26.70
CA ARG A 157 8.59 -4.10 -27.49
C ARG A 157 9.67 -5.07 -27.97
N ASP A 158 10.84 -5.04 -27.36
CA ASP A 158 11.93 -5.91 -27.72
C ASP A 158 11.75 -7.31 -27.13
N LEU A 159 12.29 -8.31 -27.84
CA LEU A 159 12.26 -9.71 -27.41
C LEU A 159 12.90 -9.89 -26.03
N LYS A 160 13.93 -9.09 -25.68
CA LYS A 160 14.58 -9.08 -24.36
C LYS A 160 13.62 -8.76 -23.22
N HIS A 161 12.74 -7.79 -23.41
CA HIS A 161 11.75 -7.39 -22.39
C HIS A 161 10.65 -8.46 -22.25
N LEU A 162 10.21 -9.04 -23.36
CA LEU A 162 9.24 -10.13 -23.34
C LEU A 162 9.78 -11.35 -22.60
N VAL A 163 11.02 -11.75 -22.90
CA VAL A 163 11.71 -12.85 -22.21
C VAL A 163 11.89 -12.54 -20.72
N ALA A 164 12.32 -11.33 -20.37
CA ALA A 164 12.48 -10.91 -18.98
C ALA A 164 11.17 -10.96 -18.18
N PHE A 165 10.02 -10.71 -18.82
CA PHE A 165 8.71 -10.88 -18.21
C PHE A 165 8.31 -12.35 -18.07
N LEU A 166 8.49 -13.16 -19.15
CA LEU A 166 8.02 -14.53 -19.20
C LEU A 166 8.83 -15.47 -18.29
N ILE A 167 10.14 -15.23 -18.13
CA ILE A 167 10.98 -16.10 -17.29
C ILE A 167 10.39 -16.22 -15.86
N PRO A 168 10.13 -15.16 -15.07
CA PRO A 168 9.56 -15.32 -13.74
C PRO A 168 8.17 -15.96 -13.76
N VAL A 169 7.33 -15.61 -14.75
CA VAL A 169 5.95 -16.10 -14.87
C VAL A 169 5.90 -17.61 -15.06
N ILE A 170 6.88 -18.18 -15.80
CA ILE A 170 6.93 -19.61 -16.08
C ILE A 170 7.79 -20.34 -15.05
N SER A 171 9.00 -19.83 -14.76
CA SER A 171 9.98 -20.55 -13.94
C SER A 171 9.58 -20.68 -12.48
N LEU A 172 9.03 -19.63 -11.87
CA LEU A 172 8.67 -19.67 -10.44
C LEU A 172 7.58 -20.70 -10.11
N PRO A 173 6.44 -20.74 -10.82
CA PRO A 173 5.45 -21.80 -10.61
C PRO A 173 5.99 -23.20 -10.88
N LEU A 174 6.86 -23.38 -11.90
CA LEU A 174 7.49 -24.65 -12.19
C LEU A 174 8.43 -25.10 -11.07
N ILE A 175 9.34 -24.23 -10.62
CA ILE A 175 10.27 -24.53 -9.51
C ILE A 175 9.48 -24.90 -8.26
N LEU A 176 8.46 -24.15 -7.91
CA LEU A 176 7.64 -24.45 -6.74
C LEU A 176 6.86 -25.74 -6.88
N SER A 177 6.34 -26.05 -8.07
CA SER A 177 5.63 -27.30 -8.31
C SER A 177 6.56 -28.51 -8.17
N ILE A 178 7.78 -28.43 -8.71
CA ILE A 178 8.81 -29.46 -8.58
C ILE A 178 9.25 -29.60 -7.13
N THR A 179 9.56 -28.49 -6.46
CA THR A 179 9.98 -28.49 -5.05
C THR A 179 8.91 -29.13 -4.16
N TYR A 180 7.65 -28.74 -4.36
CA TYR A 180 6.53 -29.30 -3.60
C TYR A 180 6.40 -30.82 -3.83
N LYS A 181 6.52 -31.27 -5.08
CA LYS A 181 6.47 -32.69 -5.43
C LYS A 181 7.62 -33.49 -4.80
N VAL A 182 8.84 -32.92 -4.81
CA VAL A 182 10.03 -33.58 -4.27
C VAL A 182 10.00 -33.68 -2.75
N PHE A 183 9.60 -32.61 -2.07
CA PHE A 183 9.69 -32.55 -0.59
C PHE A 183 8.43 -33.07 0.13
N PHE A 184 7.27 -32.98 -0.49
CA PHE A 184 6.02 -33.33 0.19
C PHE A 184 5.34 -34.59 -0.36
N TYR A 185 5.86 -35.24 -1.40
CA TYR A 185 5.31 -36.44 -2.04
C TYR A 185 3.81 -36.37 -2.39
N ASP A 186 3.24 -35.16 -2.46
CA ASP A 186 1.80 -34.95 -2.62
C ASP A 186 1.48 -34.59 -4.07
N ASN A 187 0.79 -35.51 -4.78
CA ASN A 187 0.34 -35.28 -6.15
C ASN A 187 -0.80 -34.25 -6.26
N ASN A 188 -1.28 -33.71 -5.14
CA ASN A 188 -2.44 -32.82 -5.06
C ASN A 188 -2.12 -31.34 -5.35
N PHE A 189 -0.86 -30.97 -5.68
CA PHE A 189 -0.52 -29.58 -6.01
C PHE A 189 -1.37 -29.02 -7.16
N PHE A 190 -1.54 -29.80 -8.24
CA PHE A 190 -2.38 -29.40 -9.37
C PHE A 190 -3.87 -29.37 -9.03
N LEU A 191 -4.34 -30.22 -8.11
CA LEU A 191 -5.71 -30.17 -7.60
C LEU A 191 -5.93 -28.94 -6.73
N LYS A 192 -4.97 -28.55 -5.88
CA LYS A 192 -5.00 -27.29 -5.12
C LYS A 192 -4.94 -26.07 -6.07
N PHE A 193 -4.18 -26.15 -7.18
CA PHE A 193 -4.16 -25.11 -8.20
C PHE A 193 -5.49 -25.02 -8.96
N LYS A 194 -6.17 -26.14 -9.21
CA LYS A 194 -7.53 -26.18 -9.76
C LYS A 194 -8.57 -25.60 -8.79
N TYR A 195 -8.41 -25.88 -7.50
CA TYR A 195 -9.21 -25.24 -6.43
C TYR A 195 -8.95 -23.71 -6.36
N PHE A 196 -7.73 -23.30 -6.62
CA PHE A 196 -7.33 -21.91 -6.69
C PHE A 196 -8.11 -21.11 -7.77
N ILE A 197 -8.46 -21.73 -8.89
CA ILE A 197 -9.23 -21.09 -9.96
C ILE A 197 -10.73 -21.07 -9.67
N ASN A 198 -11.28 -22.10 -9.02
CA ASN A 198 -12.73 -22.31 -8.91
C ASN A 198 -13.43 -21.58 -7.74
N THR A 199 -12.70 -20.94 -6.84
CA THR A 199 -13.28 -20.31 -5.64
C THR A 199 -13.43 -18.79 -5.77
N TRP A 200 -14.07 -18.30 -6.82
CA TRP A 200 -14.42 -16.88 -6.94
C TRP A 200 -15.84 -16.69 -6.36
N LYS A 201 -15.98 -16.48 -5.07
CA LYS A 201 -17.25 -16.12 -4.44
C LYS A 201 -17.20 -14.67 -4.00
N ILE A 202 -18.17 -13.88 -4.45
CA ILE A 202 -18.37 -12.50 -4.03
C ILE A 202 -19.33 -12.53 -2.85
N GLU A 203 -18.82 -12.34 -1.64
CA GLU A 203 -19.67 -12.14 -0.46
C GLU A 203 -19.59 -10.67 -0.04
N GLN A 204 -20.68 -9.96 -0.21
CA GLN A 204 -20.79 -8.54 0.16
C GLN A 204 -21.36 -8.41 1.57
N ASN A 205 -20.52 -8.17 2.55
CA ASN A 205 -20.93 -7.69 3.87
C ASN A 205 -20.18 -6.37 4.14
N PHE A 206 -20.85 -5.25 3.91
CA PHE A 206 -20.32 -3.92 4.23
C PHE A 206 -20.57 -3.61 5.70
N TYR A 207 -19.52 -3.25 6.44
CA TYR A 207 -19.62 -2.79 7.82
C TYR A 207 -19.67 -1.26 7.87
N TYR A 208 -20.39 -0.69 8.84
CA TYR A 208 -20.46 0.76 9.05
C TYR A 208 -19.08 1.42 9.22
N SER A 209 -18.11 0.69 9.77
CA SER A 209 -16.72 1.15 9.93
C SER A 209 -16.00 1.46 8.62
N GLU A 210 -16.54 1.00 7.48
CA GLU A 210 -15.94 1.21 6.17
C GLU A 210 -16.33 2.55 5.54
N ASN A 211 -17.37 3.22 6.01
CA ASN A 211 -17.90 4.43 5.38
C ASN A 211 -16.87 5.57 5.31
N LEU A 212 -16.16 5.84 6.40
CA LEU A 212 -15.10 6.88 6.38
C LEU A 212 -13.90 6.47 5.53
N TRP A 213 -13.62 5.17 5.46
CA TRP A 213 -12.60 4.65 4.58
C TRP A 213 -12.94 4.86 3.12
N PHE A 214 -14.20 4.65 2.71
CA PHE A 214 -14.68 4.94 1.36
C PHE A 214 -14.58 6.41 1.00
N ILE A 215 -14.86 7.33 1.92
CA ILE A 215 -14.62 8.76 1.71
C ILE A 215 -13.14 9.03 1.45
N SER A 216 -12.25 8.41 2.23
CA SER A 216 -10.80 8.55 2.04
C SER A 216 -10.33 7.99 0.69
N ILE A 217 -10.86 6.85 0.26
CA ILE A 217 -10.65 6.27 -1.07
C ILE A 217 -11.13 7.23 -2.16
N PHE A 218 -12.32 7.80 -2.02
CA PHE A 218 -12.88 8.75 -2.99
C PHE A 218 -11.98 9.98 -3.16
N ILE A 219 -11.52 10.57 -2.05
CA ILE A 219 -10.56 11.70 -2.07
C ILE A 219 -9.25 11.28 -2.75
N ALA A 220 -8.77 10.07 -2.49
CA ALA A 220 -7.55 9.55 -3.11
C ALA A 220 -7.71 9.37 -4.63
N ILE A 221 -8.85 8.86 -5.10
CA ILE A 221 -9.17 8.73 -6.52
C ILE A 221 -9.21 10.11 -7.19
N LEU A 222 -9.94 11.07 -6.62
CA LEU A 222 -9.98 12.44 -7.14
C LEU A 222 -8.58 13.05 -7.21
N SER A 223 -7.77 12.88 -6.17
CA SER A 223 -6.39 13.38 -6.13
C SER A 223 -5.52 12.73 -7.19
N SER A 224 -5.69 11.45 -7.45
CA SER A 224 -4.93 10.72 -8.46
C SER A 224 -5.21 11.22 -9.88
N ILE A 225 -6.44 11.68 -10.15
CA ILE A 225 -6.84 12.22 -11.45
C ILE A 225 -6.44 13.69 -11.59
N LEU A 226 -6.70 14.51 -10.56
CA LEU A 226 -6.53 15.96 -10.64
C LEU A 226 -5.06 16.41 -10.58
N PHE A 227 -4.19 15.65 -9.93
CA PHE A 227 -2.82 16.08 -9.63
C PHE A 227 -1.73 15.27 -10.33
N ILE A 228 -2.00 14.78 -11.54
CA ILE A 228 -1.00 14.08 -12.36
C ILE A 228 0.22 14.98 -12.58
N PRO A 229 1.44 14.52 -12.22
CA PRO A 229 2.66 15.30 -12.42
C PRO A 229 2.91 15.56 -13.91
N ARG A 230 3.44 16.74 -14.23
CA ARG A 230 3.84 17.04 -15.60
C ARG A 230 4.94 16.09 -16.07
N ARG A 231 4.96 15.77 -17.36
CA ARG A 231 5.89 14.80 -17.98
C ARG A 231 7.37 15.13 -17.87
N PHE A 232 7.74 16.33 -17.45
CA PHE A 232 9.14 16.79 -17.36
C PHE A 232 9.97 16.02 -16.31
N ASP A 233 9.34 15.49 -15.27
CA ASP A 233 10.00 14.63 -14.27
C ASP A 233 9.61 13.17 -14.49
N LYS A 234 10.36 12.49 -15.37
CA LYS A 234 10.05 11.12 -15.80
C LYS A 234 9.94 10.13 -14.64
N ILE A 235 10.87 10.17 -13.67
CA ILE A 235 10.88 9.19 -12.56
C ILE A 235 9.70 9.44 -11.64
N ARG A 236 9.43 10.69 -11.31
CA ARG A 236 8.30 11.08 -10.47
C ARG A 236 6.97 10.74 -11.12
N HIS A 237 6.86 10.99 -12.42
CA HIS A 237 5.67 10.66 -13.20
C HIS A 237 5.42 9.15 -13.21
N GLN A 238 6.44 8.33 -13.40
CA GLN A 238 6.31 6.88 -13.39
C GLN A 238 5.99 6.32 -12.00
N GLY A 239 6.64 6.85 -10.96
CA GLY A 239 6.30 6.48 -9.59
C GLY A 239 4.85 6.82 -9.21
N PHE A 240 4.33 7.94 -9.70
CA PHE A 240 2.94 8.34 -9.54
C PHE A 240 1.98 7.40 -10.28
N ILE A 241 2.28 7.08 -11.54
CA ILE A 241 1.48 6.11 -12.33
C ILE A 241 1.43 4.76 -11.64
N TYR A 242 2.56 4.27 -11.11
CA TYR A 242 2.58 3.03 -10.35
C TYR A 242 1.65 3.09 -9.14
N MET A 243 1.68 4.19 -8.38
CA MET A 243 0.79 4.37 -7.22
C MET A 243 -0.68 4.42 -7.64
N MET A 244 -1.00 4.96 -8.82
CA MET A 244 -2.34 4.89 -9.39
C MET A 244 -2.76 3.44 -9.68
N PHE A 245 -1.90 2.65 -10.35
CA PHE A 245 -2.19 1.23 -10.57
C PHE A 245 -2.41 0.51 -9.25
N TRP A 246 -1.54 0.75 -8.27
CA TRP A 246 -1.68 0.14 -6.95
C TRP A 246 -3.02 0.53 -6.29
N LEU A 247 -3.39 1.82 -6.34
CA LEU A 247 -4.65 2.29 -5.79
C LEU A 247 -5.84 1.56 -6.43
N TYR A 248 -5.94 1.58 -7.76
CA TYR A 248 -7.08 0.98 -8.45
C TYR A 248 -7.15 -0.54 -8.29
N ILE A 249 -6.02 -1.22 -8.39
CA ILE A 249 -5.97 -2.68 -8.19
C ILE A 249 -6.36 -3.04 -6.75
N SER A 250 -5.84 -2.32 -5.75
CA SER A 250 -6.17 -2.61 -4.34
C SER A 250 -7.64 -2.32 -4.01
N ILE A 251 -8.26 -1.32 -4.65
CA ILE A 251 -9.69 -1.05 -4.53
C ILE A 251 -10.50 -2.19 -5.17
N ILE A 252 -10.13 -2.62 -6.38
CA ILE A 252 -10.78 -3.76 -7.04
C ILE A 252 -10.66 -5.01 -6.17
N MET A 253 -9.47 -5.29 -5.63
CA MET A 253 -9.25 -6.41 -4.71
C MET A 253 -10.10 -6.29 -3.43
N GLY A 254 -10.23 -5.11 -2.86
CA GLY A 254 -11.05 -4.87 -1.69
C GLY A 254 -12.55 -5.12 -1.95
N PHE A 255 -13.08 -4.66 -3.10
CA PHE A 255 -14.48 -4.93 -3.49
C PHE A 255 -14.73 -6.37 -3.92
N LEU A 256 -13.78 -6.98 -4.61
CA LEU A 256 -13.85 -8.39 -4.97
C LEU A 256 -13.50 -9.30 -3.81
N ASN A 257 -13.28 -8.73 -2.67
CA ASN A 257 -12.82 -9.45 -1.53
C ASN A 257 -13.72 -10.55 -1.07
N LEU A 258 -13.17 -11.45 -1.08
CA LEU A 258 -13.66 -12.77 -1.18
C LEU A 258 -13.21 -13.63 -0.03
N GLN A 259 -12.41 -13.10 0.84
CA GLN A 259 -12.04 -13.69 2.10
C GLN A 259 -12.60 -12.80 3.22
N LYS A 260 -13.63 -13.31 3.89
CA LYS A 260 -14.15 -12.77 5.15
C LYS A 260 -13.00 -12.65 6.14
N GLY A 261 -12.37 -11.52 6.23
CA GLY A 261 -11.26 -11.32 7.17
C GLY A 261 -10.55 -9.99 6.92
N GLU A 262 -10.82 -9.14 7.76
CA GLU A 262 -10.00 -8.10 8.37
C GLU A 262 -8.63 -7.88 7.70
N GLY A 263 -8.51 -6.86 6.88
CA GLY A 263 -7.24 -6.34 6.42
C GLY A 263 -6.99 -6.40 4.93
N GLU A 264 -7.97 -6.65 4.09
CA GLU A 264 -7.82 -6.56 2.63
C GLU A 264 -7.73 -5.13 2.17
N TRP A 265 -8.43 -4.24 2.85
CA TRP A 265 -8.27 -2.80 2.69
C TRP A 265 -6.86 -2.31 3.07
N PHE A 266 -6.06 -3.12 3.80
CA PHE A 266 -4.67 -2.75 4.14
C PHE A 266 -3.80 -2.50 2.91
N LEU A 267 -4.03 -3.23 1.82
CA LEU A 267 -3.31 -3.01 0.57
C LEU A 267 -3.64 -1.66 -0.07
N SER A 268 -4.86 -1.16 0.13
CA SER A 268 -5.27 0.17 -0.34
C SER A 268 -4.77 1.30 0.57
N PHE A 269 -4.40 0.99 1.82
CA PHE A 269 -4.00 1.98 2.81
C PHE A 269 -2.83 2.85 2.33
N ILE A 270 -1.78 2.23 1.81
CA ILE A 270 -0.58 2.95 1.37
C ILE A 270 -0.88 3.91 0.21
N PRO A 271 -1.48 3.47 -0.92
CA PRO A 271 -1.76 4.38 -2.01
C PRO A 271 -2.83 5.43 -1.64
N VAL A 272 -3.81 5.08 -0.80
CA VAL A 272 -4.78 6.07 -0.29
C VAL A 272 -4.07 7.13 0.53
N ALA A 273 -3.20 6.75 1.46
CA ALA A 273 -2.43 7.69 2.27
C ALA A 273 -1.51 8.59 1.42
N TYR A 274 -0.92 8.04 0.36
CA TYR A 274 -0.10 8.77 -0.59
C TYR A 274 -0.90 9.86 -1.32
N PHE A 275 -2.03 9.51 -1.93
CA PHE A 275 -2.86 10.46 -2.69
C PHE A 275 -3.58 11.45 -1.78
N PHE A 276 -3.98 11.03 -0.60
CA PHE A 276 -4.54 11.90 0.41
C PHE A 276 -3.52 12.96 0.89
N GLY A 277 -2.27 12.54 1.05
CA GLY A 277 -1.16 13.46 1.34
C GLY A 277 -0.98 14.50 0.24
N ILE A 278 -1.06 14.10 -1.04
CA ILE A 278 -1.02 15.02 -2.18
C ILE A 278 -2.18 16.01 -2.14
N PHE A 279 -3.39 15.56 -1.81
CA PHE A 279 -4.55 16.42 -1.65
C PHE A 279 -4.29 17.52 -0.60
N ILE A 280 -3.85 17.14 0.59
CA ILE A 280 -3.53 18.11 1.66
C ILE A 280 -2.41 19.06 1.22
N GLU A 281 -1.40 18.57 0.51
CA GLU A 281 -0.28 19.41 0.02
C GLU A 281 -0.74 20.48 -0.93
N LYS A 282 -1.75 20.24 -1.75
CA LYS A 282 -2.28 21.17 -2.75
C LYS A 282 -3.09 22.32 -2.14
N ILE A 283 -3.46 22.24 -0.90
CA ILE A 283 -4.10 23.36 -0.19
C ILE A 283 -3.06 24.47 -0.01
N LYS A 284 -3.23 25.57 -0.76
CA LYS A 284 -2.24 26.67 -0.83
C LYS A 284 -2.07 27.42 0.50
N LEU A 285 -3.18 27.68 1.19
CA LEU A 285 -3.17 28.46 2.42
C LEU A 285 -2.79 27.57 3.62
N THR A 286 -1.66 27.87 4.24
CA THR A 286 -1.14 27.11 5.38
C THR A 286 -2.10 27.07 6.57
N LYS A 287 -2.84 28.16 6.80
CA LYS A 287 -3.88 28.23 7.84
C LYS A 287 -5.01 27.22 7.57
N ILE A 288 -5.57 27.21 6.35
CA ILE A 288 -6.64 26.29 5.97
C ILE A 288 -6.14 24.85 6.04
N ARG A 289 -4.93 24.58 5.57
CA ARG A 289 -4.31 23.25 5.63
C ARG A 289 -4.19 22.75 7.08
N ASN A 290 -3.75 23.59 8.00
CA ASN A 290 -3.72 23.24 9.42
C ASN A 290 -5.12 22.94 9.98
N ILE A 291 -6.12 23.75 9.66
CA ILE A 291 -7.52 23.54 10.10
C ILE A 291 -8.01 22.19 9.57
N VAL A 292 -7.80 21.87 8.30
CA VAL A 292 -8.20 20.59 7.70
C VAL A 292 -7.53 19.41 8.41
N ILE A 293 -6.23 19.49 8.71
CA ILE A 293 -5.51 18.43 9.42
C ILE A 293 -6.07 18.23 10.83
N TYR A 294 -6.29 19.30 11.58
CA TYR A 294 -6.87 19.19 12.94
C TYR A 294 -8.29 18.64 12.90
N LEU A 295 -9.12 19.11 11.96
CA LEU A 295 -10.49 18.65 11.80
C LEU A 295 -10.54 17.17 11.47
N LEU A 296 -9.71 16.70 10.53
CA LEU A 296 -9.60 15.29 10.19
C LEU A 296 -9.16 14.45 11.40
N PHE A 297 -8.14 14.89 12.12
CA PHE A 297 -7.71 14.20 13.34
C PHE A 297 -8.85 14.07 14.36
N PHE A 298 -9.57 15.16 14.60
CA PHE A 298 -10.68 15.19 15.56
C PHE A 298 -11.84 14.28 15.13
N ILE A 299 -12.23 14.34 13.86
CA ILE A 299 -13.24 13.44 13.28
C ILE A 299 -12.81 11.97 13.44
N GLY A 300 -11.55 11.64 13.12
CA GLY A 300 -11.04 10.28 13.24
C GLY A 300 -11.08 9.76 14.67
N VAL A 301 -10.72 10.60 15.65
CA VAL A 301 -10.78 10.25 17.08
C VAL A 301 -12.23 10.01 17.53
N ILE A 302 -13.14 10.95 17.26
CA ILE A 302 -14.56 10.82 17.62
C ILE A 302 -15.15 9.56 17.00
N PHE A 303 -14.88 9.34 15.71
CA PHE A 303 -15.41 8.18 15.02
C PHE A 303 -14.95 6.87 15.65
N LYS A 304 -13.67 6.75 16.05
CA LYS A 304 -13.17 5.56 16.72
C LYS A 304 -13.77 5.34 18.10
N LEU A 305 -14.10 6.39 18.81
CA LEU A 305 -14.79 6.31 20.11
C LEU A 305 -16.23 5.80 19.93
N ILE A 306 -16.95 6.32 18.92
CA ILE A 306 -18.33 5.89 18.61
C ILE A 306 -18.34 4.44 18.09
N GLU A 307 -17.44 4.11 17.16
CA GLU A 307 -17.34 2.75 16.55
C GLU A 307 -17.18 1.66 17.61
N ASN A 308 -16.47 1.95 18.69
CA ASN A 308 -16.19 1.00 19.75
C ASN A 308 -17.09 1.19 21.00
N ASN A 309 -18.18 1.94 20.89
CA ASN A 309 -19.16 2.17 21.97
C ASN A 309 -18.53 2.70 23.28
N ILE A 310 -17.51 3.55 23.18
CA ILE A 310 -16.85 4.16 24.33
C ILE A 310 -17.57 5.46 24.75
N ILE A 311 -18.25 6.10 23.77
CA ILE A 311 -19.14 7.28 23.98
C ILE A 311 -20.49 6.97 23.36
#